data_2a87c1c0f4ece0d97168257a99153a50
#
_entry.id   2a87c1c0f4ece0d97168257a99153a50
#
_cell.length_a   1.000
_cell.length_b   1.000
_cell.length_c   1.000
_cell.angle_alpha   90.00
_cell.angle_beta   90.00
_cell.angle_gamma   90.00
#
_symmetry.space_group_name_H-M   'P 1'
#
loop_
_entity.id
_entity.type
_entity.pdbx_description
1 polymer ?
#
loop_
_entity_poly.entity_id
_entity_poly.type
_entity_poly.pdbx_seq_one_letter_code
_entity_poly.pdbx_strand_id
1 'polypeptide(L)'
;FAGIAPGETFTYRFPVRQNGTYWYHSHSGLQEQLGHAGPLIIDAAEREPIRYDREHVLLLTDWTFEEPMSVFRNLKTMEGYYNFQERTIADFFADVREKGFSQTAEMRGMWAQMRMSSRDIADVTGSTYTYLLNGHSPQENWNALFKAGERVRLRVINGSAMSYFDVRIPGLKMTVVAADGQPVQPVPVDEFRIGV
;
A
#
# COMPACT_ATOMS: atom_id res chain seq x y z
N PHE A 1 -16.18 21.80 7.06
CA PHE A 1 -16.62 22.06 5.68
C PHE A 1 -17.82 21.18 5.37
N ALA A 2 -18.77 21.70 4.62
CA ALA A 2 -20.00 20.98 4.31
C ALA A 2 -19.84 19.88 3.22
N GLY A 3 -18.65 19.77 2.67
CA GLY A 3 -18.40 18.87 1.52
C GLY A 3 -18.89 19.48 0.19
N ILE A 4 -18.76 18.68 -0.86
CA ILE A 4 -19.23 19.03 -2.22
C ILE A 4 -20.46 18.17 -2.49
N ALA A 5 -21.60 18.79 -2.79
CA ALA A 5 -22.82 18.04 -3.05
C ALA A 5 -22.76 17.29 -4.39
N PRO A 6 -23.53 16.20 -4.57
CA PRO A 6 -23.60 15.51 -5.84
C PRO A 6 -24.02 16.45 -6.97
N GLY A 7 -23.26 16.45 -8.07
CA GLY A 7 -23.48 17.33 -9.23
C GLY A 7 -22.88 18.73 -9.09
N GLU A 8 -22.34 19.08 -7.94
CA GLU A 8 -21.61 20.34 -7.76
C GLU A 8 -20.14 20.23 -8.18
N THR A 9 -19.57 21.37 -8.57
CA THR A 9 -18.15 21.49 -8.88
C THR A 9 -17.50 22.46 -7.90
N PHE A 10 -16.44 22.02 -7.23
CA PHE A 10 -15.60 22.87 -6.41
C PHE A 10 -14.24 23.10 -7.07
N THR A 11 -13.78 24.35 -7.12
CA THR A 11 -12.49 24.67 -7.70
C THR A 11 -11.45 24.91 -6.62
N TYR A 12 -10.47 24.04 -6.54
CA TYR A 12 -9.28 24.21 -5.70
C TYR A 12 -8.29 25.14 -6.42
N ARG A 13 -7.85 26.20 -5.74
CA ARG A 13 -6.82 27.12 -6.26
C ARG A 13 -5.74 27.29 -5.22
N PHE A 14 -4.52 26.96 -5.57
CA PHE A 14 -3.36 27.09 -4.69
C PHE A 14 -2.09 27.36 -5.52
N PRO A 15 -1.11 28.09 -4.96
CA PRO A 15 0.17 28.28 -5.62
C PRO A 15 0.99 26.99 -5.60
N VAL A 16 1.45 26.54 -6.75
CA VAL A 16 2.37 25.40 -6.86
C VAL A 16 3.79 25.93 -6.64
N ARG A 17 4.45 25.47 -5.56
CA ARG A 17 5.80 25.91 -5.16
C ARG A 17 6.84 24.80 -5.17
N GLN A 18 6.43 23.57 -5.47
CA GLN A 18 7.26 22.38 -5.46
C GLN A 18 6.85 21.47 -6.61
N ASN A 19 7.75 20.62 -7.02
CA ASN A 19 7.51 19.56 -7.98
C ASN A 19 7.64 18.20 -7.30
N GLY A 20 7.13 17.16 -7.93
CA GLY A 20 7.28 15.80 -7.42
C GLY A 20 6.10 14.90 -7.73
N THR A 21 6.13 13.74 -7.11
CA THR A 21 5.09 12.72 -7.21
C THR A 21 4.30 12.73 -5.91
N TYR A 22 3.03 13.03 -6.01
CA TYR A 22 2.08 13.13 -4.91
C TYR A 22 0.79 12.41 -5.28
N TRP A 23 -0.16 12.38 -4.36
CA TRP A 23 -1.50 11.89 -4.59
C TRP A 23 -2.51 12.74 -3.84
N TYR A 24 -3.77 12.61 -4.18
CA TYR A 24 -4.89 13.20 -3.45
C TYR A 24 -5.84 12.08 -3.01
N HIS A 25 -6.50 12.27 -1.89
CA HIS A 25 -7.50 11.33 -1.39
C HIS A 25 -8.55 12.03 -0.52
N SER A 26 -9.66 11.36 -0.28
CA SER A 26 -10.72 11.88 0.58
C SER A 26 -10.40 11.63 2.06
N HIS A 27 -10.76 12.58 2.90
CA HIS A 27 -10.76 12.44 4.36
C HIS A 27 -12.18 12.30 4.94
N SER A 28 -13.20 12.08 4.09
CA SER A 28 -14.60 11.98 4.51
C SER A 28 -15.08 10.55 4.46
N GLY A 29 -15.54 10.02 5.59
CA GLY A 29 -16.28 8.75 5.74
C GLY A 29 -15.49 7.57 5.21
N LEU A 30 -14.81 6.99 4.88
CA LEU A 30 -14.08 5.87 4.25
C LEU A 30 -14.13 5.93 2.69
N GLN A 31 -14.31 7.14 2.13
CA GLN A 31 -14.31 7.31 0.68
C GLN A 31 -12.97 6.95 0.03
N GLU A 32 -11.87 7.11 0.75
CA GLU A 32 -10.54 6.66 0.33
C GLU A 32 -10.55 5.15 0.03
N GLN A 33 -11.10 4.35 0.93
CA GLN A 33 -11.26 2.90 0.74
C GLN A 33 -12.19 2.54 -0.41
N LEU A 34 -13.08 3.44 -0.80
CA LEU A 34 -13.95 3.33 -1.99
C LEU A 34 -13.26 3.81 -3.27
N GLY A 35 -11.96 4.06 -3.23
CA GLY A 35 -11.17 4.47 -4.39
C GLY A 35 -11.21 5.96 -4.70
N HIS A 36 -11.67 6.80 -3.76
CA HIS A 36 -11.61 8.26 -3.94
C HIS A 36 -10.19 8.77 -3.67
N ALA A 37 -9.29 8.41 -4.52
CA ALA A 37 -7.89 8.75 -4.52
C ALA A 37 -7.34 8.80 -5.94
N GLY A 38 -6.25 9.53 -6.15
CA GLY A 38 -5.60 9.56 -7.46
C GLY A 38 -4.23 10.20 -7.42
N PRO A 39 -3.39 9.98 -8.45
CA PRO A 39 -2.08 10.59 -8.53
C PRO A 39 -2.16 12.10 -8.75
N LEU A 40 -1.23 12.83 -8.17
CA LEU A 40 -1.00 14.25 -8.40
C LEU A 40 0.48 14.44 -8.75
N ILE A 41 0.75 14.64 -10.03
CA ILE A 41 2.08 14.85 -10.55
C ILE A 41 2.29 16.34 -10.81
N ILE A 42 3.34 16.90 -10.23
CA ILE A 42 3.73 18.28 -10.42
C ILE A 42 5.09 18.29 -11.13
N ASP A 43 5.09 18.75 -12.37
CA ASP A 43 6.29 18.79 -13.18
C ASP A 43 7.24 19.88 -12.69
N ALA A 44 8.54 19.62 -12.81
CA ALA A 44 9.56 20.60 -12.48
C ALA A 44 9.53 21.78 -13.46
N ALA A 45 9.63 23.01 -12.94
CA ALA A 45 9.76 24.21 -13.76
C ALA A 45 11.09 24.25 -14.54
N GLU A 46 12.12 23.65 -13.96
CA GLU A 46 13.45 23.53 -14.55
C GLU A 46 13.73 22.08 -14.96
N ARG A 47 14.72 21.91 -15.82
CA ARG A 47 15.11 20.58 -16.28
C ARG A 47 15.67 19.75 -15.14
N GLU A 48 15.05 18.61 -14.88
CA GLU A 48 15.52 17.66 -13.88
C GLU A 48 16.90 17.09 -14.25
N PRO A 49 17.77 16.84 -13.25
CA PRO A 49 19.12 16.29 -13.50
C PRO A 49 19.08 14.86 -14.03
N ILE A 50 18.05 14.10 -13.67
CA ILE A 50 17.89 12.71 -14.08
C ILE A 50 17.05 12.64 -15.33
N ARG A 51 17.67 12.11 -16.40
CA ARG A 51 17.03 11.98 -17.70
C ARG A 51 16.31 10.66 -17.83
N TYR A 52 15.13 10.71 -18.38
CA TYR A 52 14.35 9.55 -18.79
C TYR A 52 13.75 9.79 -20.20
N ASP A 53 13.43 8.71 -20.88
CA ASP A 53 12.87 8.75 -22.24
C ASP A 53 11.36 8.50 -22.18
N ARG A 54 10.88 7.87 -21.11
CA ARG A 54 9.48 7.51 -20.88
C ARG A 54 9.14 7.54 -19.39
N GLU A 55 7.89 7.85 -19.10
CA GLU A 55 7.38 7.90 -17.74
C GLU A 55 6.06 7.13 -17.61
N HIS A 56 5.90 6.44 -16.50
CA HIS A 56 4.64 5.80 -16.12
C HIS A 56 4.35 6.09 -14.64
N VAL A 57 3.08 6.36 -14.36
CA VAL A 57 2.57 6.51 -12.99
C VAL A 57 1.96 5.19 -12.56
N LEU A 58 2.38 4.69 -11.41
CA LEU A 58 1.94 3.44 -10.82
C LEU A 58 1.24 3.75 -9.49
N LEU A 59 -0.08 3.74 -9.49
CA LEU A 59 -0.88 3.89 -8.28
C LEU A 59 -1.24 2.49 -7.77
N LEU A 60 -0.69 2.13 -6.61
CA LEU A 60 -0.98 0.89 -5.90
C LEU A 60 -2.10 1.16 -4.90
N THR A 61 -3.13 0.34 -4.90
CA THR A 61 -4.25 0.44 -3.98
C THR A 61 -4.69 -0.93 -3.49
N ASP A 62 -5.41 -0.95 -2.39
CA ASP A 62 -6.12 -2.11 -1.89
C ASP A 62 -7.63 -1.89 -2.02
N TRP A 63 -8.35 -2.89 -2.48
CA TRP A 63 -9.78 -2.85 -2.73
C TRP A 63 -10.50 -3.97 -2.02
N THR A 64 -11.62 -3.67 -1.40
CA THR A 64 -12.54 -4.69 -0.89
C THR A 64 -13.91 -4.54 -1.51
N PHE A 65 -14.57 -5.69 -1.77
CA PHE A 65 -15.97 -5.73 -2.18
C PHE A 65 -16.94 -5.69 -0.99
N GLU A 66 -16.41 -5.80 0.23
CA GLU A 66 -17.18 -5.61 1.45
C GLU A 66 -17.36 -4.11 1.70
N GLU A 67 -18.51 -3.74 2.22
CA GLU A 67 -18.81 -2.35 2.55
C GLU A 67 -17.82 -1.84 3.64
N PRO A 68 -17.06 -0.74 3.40
CA PRO A 68 -15.98 -0.32 4.29
C PRO A 68 -16.39 -0.05 5.74
N MET A 69 -17.62 0.45 5.97
CA MET A 69 -18.14 0.62 7.32
C MET A 69 -18.40 -0.71 8.03
N SER A 70 -18.67 -1.78 7.27
CA SER A 70 -18.79 -3.12 7.83
C SER A 70 -17.42 -3.68 8.22
N VAL A 71 -16.41 -3.51 7.36
CA VAL A 71 -15.01 -3.85 7.69
C VAL A 71 -14.57 -3.13 8.97
N PHE A 72 -14.78 -1.83 9.01
CA PHE A 72 -14.43 -1.00 10.17
C PHE A 72 -15.15 -1.45 11.46
N ARG A 73 -16.43 -1.77 11.36
CA ARG A 73 -17.23 -2.27 12.50
C ARG A 73 -16.72 -3.63 12.98
N ASN A 74 -16.40 -4.53 12.06
CA ASN A 74 -15.88 -5.84 12.38
C ASN A 74 -14.54 -5.74 13.12
N LEU A 75 -13.61 -4.92 12.63
CA LEU A 75 -12.33 -4.65 13.29
C LEU A 75 -12.49 -4.02 14.67
N LYS A 76 -13.46 -3.11 14.85
CA LYS A 76 -13.76 -2.54 16.18
C LYS A 76 -14.39 -3.55 17.14
N THR A 77 -15.05 -4.57 16.64
CA THR A 77 -15.65 -5.63 17.45
C THR A 77 -14.60 -6.67 17.86
N MET A 78 -13.72 -7.02 16.95
CA MET A 78 -12.64 -7.98 17.16
C MET A 78 -11.48 -7.65 16.20
N GLU A 79 -10.34 -7.24 16.74
CA GLU A 79 -9.15 -6.85 15.95
C GLU A 79 -8.67 -7.92 14.96
N GLY A 80 -8.71 -9.17 15.36
CA GLY A 80 -8.37 -10.32 14.53
C GLY A 80 -9.51 -10.87 13.64
N TYR A 81 -10.59 -10.10 13.40
CA TYR A 81 -11.76 -10.60 12.66
C TYR A 81 -11.41 -11.14 11.26
N TYR A 82 -10.48 -10.51 10.58
CA TYR A 82 -10.01 -10.92 9.26
C TYR A 82 -8.71 -11.74 9.29
N ASN A 83 -8.23 -12.11 10.46
CA ASN A 83 -7.07 -12.97 10.61
C ASN A 83 -7.46 -14.43 10.47
N PHE A 84 -7.42 -14.96 9.25
CA PHE A 84 -7.71 -16.36 8.95
C PHE A 84 -6.52 -17.31 9.26
N GLN A 85 -5.44 -16.80 9.83
CA GLN A 85 -4.24 -17.55 10.21
C GLN A 85 -4.06 -17.63 11.73
N GLU A 86 -5.09 -17.42 12.51
CA GLU A 86 -5.02 -17.55 13.95
C GLU A 86 -4.51 -18.94 14.37
N ARG A 87 -3.73 -18.93 15.44
CA ARG A 87 -3.17 -20.17 15.98
C ARG A 87 -4.24 -21.05 16.59
N THR A 88 -4.27 -22.30 16.15
CA THR A 88 -5.18 -23.32 16.62
C THR A 88 -4.59 -24.11 17.80
N ILE A 89 -5.41 -24.95 18.42
CA ILE A 89 -4.97 -25.92 19.42
C ILE A 89 -3.97 -26.92 18.80
N ALA A 90 -4.18 -27.32 17.54
CA ALA A 90 -3.26 -28.19 16.82
C ALA A 90 -1.85 -27.56 16.69
N ASP A 91 -1.78 -26.26 16.39
CA ASP A 91 -0.53 -25.51 16.35
C ASP A 91 0.15 -25.48 17.73
N PHE A 92 -0.60 -25.42 18.82
CA PHE A 92 -0.02 -25.51 20.16
C PHE A 92 0.73 -26.81 20.37
N PHE A 93 0.11 -27.93 20.03
CA PHE A 93 0.75 -29.24 20.15
C PHE A 93 1.96 -29.40 19.20
N ALA A 94 1.90 -28.81 18.02
CA ALA A 94 3.03 -28.75 17.09
C ALA A 94 4.19 -27.95 17.68
N ASP A 95 3.92 -26.76 18.21
CA ASP A 95 4.92 -25.91 18.89
C ASP A 95 5.53 -26.62 20.11
N VAL A 96 4.71 -27.33 20.92
CA VAL A 96 5.20 -28.11 22.08
C VAL A 96 6.12 -29.25 21.66
N ARG A 97 5.83 -29.90 20.54
CA ARG A 97 6.69 -30.96 20.00
C ARG A 97 8.03 -30.41 19.50
N GLU A 98 8.03 -29.21 18.94
CA GLU A 98 9.22 -28.57 18.37
C GLU A 98 10.09 -27.87 19.44
N LYS A 99 9.47 -27.10 20.34
CA LYS A 99 10.14 -26.17 21.27
C LYS A 99 10.05 -26.58 22.73
N GLY A 100 9.25 -27.58 23.04
CA GLY A 100 8.94 -28.01 24.40
C GLY A 100 7.81 -27.21 25.05
N PHE A 101 7.18 -27.79 26.07
CA PHE A 101 5.99 -27.24 26.73
C PHE A 101 6.28 -25.87 27.40
N SER A 102 7.38 -25.78 28.16
CA SER A 102 7.69 -24.58 28.94
C SER A 102 7.85 -23.34 28.03
N GLN A 103 8.67 -23.44 26.99
CA GLN A 103 8.92 -22.35 26.07
C GLN A 103 7.67 -21.98 25.28
N THR A 104 6.88 -22.97 24.86
CA THR A 104 5.62 -22.73 24.15
C THR A 104 4.61 -22.01 25.05
N ALA A 105 4.47 -22.45 26.30
CA ALA A 105 3.53 -21.86 27.25
C ALA A 105 3.92 -20.41 27.61
N GLU A 106 5.23 -20.16 27.84
CA GLU A 106 5.75 -18.83 28.11
C GLU A 106 5.48 -17.86 26.93
N MET A 107 5.84 -18.30 25.73
CA MET A 107 5.66 -17.46 24.51
C MET A 107 4.18 -17.20 24.25
N ARG A 108 3.32 -18.21 24.37
CA ARG A 108 1.87 -18.05 24.21
C ARG A 108 1.25 -17.17 25.30
N GLY A 109 1.72 -17.30 26.55
CA GLY A 109 1.30 -16.44 27.65
C GLY A 109 1.67 -14.98 27.44
N MET A 110 2.87 -14.69 26.96
CA MET A 110 3.31 -13.34 26.61
C MET A 110 2.40 -12.68 25.56
N TRP A 111 2.13 -13.39 24.45
CA TRP A 111 1.24 -12.88 23.40
C TRP A 111 -0.19 -12.69 23.89
N ALA A 112 -0.69 -13.61 24.73
CA ALA A 112 -2.03 -13.50 25.30
C ALA A 112 -2.16 -12.29 26.24
N GLN A 113 -1.13 -12.00 27.04
CA GLN A 113 -1.11 -10.81 27.91
C GLN A 113 -1.15 -9.50 27.10
N MET A 114 -0.49 -9.46 25.96
CA MET A 114 -0.53 -8.32 25.04
C MET A 114 -1.84 -8.24 24.24
N ARG A 115 -2.71 -9.24 24.32
CA ARG A 115 -3.90 -9.40 23.48
C ARG A 115 -3.58 -9.35 22.00
N MET A 116 -2.45 -9.94 21.60
CA MET A 116 -1.95 -9.96 20.23
C MET A 116 -1.65 -11.41 19.80
N SER A 117 -1.58 -11.62 18.51
CA SER A 117 -1.12 -12.86 17.89
C SER A 117 0.15 -12.60 17.10
N SER A 118 1.15 -13.49 17.22
CA SER A 118 2.36 -13.39 16.38
C SER A 118 2.11 -13.64 14.89
N ARG A 119 0.91 -14.06 14.52
CA ARG A 119 0.45 -14.24 13.13
C ARG A 119 -0.46 -13.11 12.67
N ASP A 120 -0.79 -12.19 13.55
CA ASP A 120 -1.58 -11.02 13.27
C ASP A 120 -0.64 -9.85 12.93
N ILE A 121 -0.18 -9.82 11.69
CA ILE A 121 0.76 -8.82 11.20
C ILE A 121 0.02 -7.63 10.57
N ALA A 122 -1.21 -7.87 10.09
CA ALA A 122 -2.06 -6.85 9.50
C ALA A 122 -3.53 -7.21 9.74
N ASP A 123 -4.31 -6.23 10.20
CA ASP A 123 -5.73 -6.40 10.54
C ASP A 123 -6.58 -6.82 9.33
N VAL A 124 -6.19 -6.38 8.13
CA VAL A 124 -6.79 -6.76 6.86
C VAL A 124 -5.70 -7.18 5.88
N THR A 125 -5.87 -8.30 5.21
CA THR A 125 -4.86 -8.91 4.34
C THR A 125 -5.41 -9.17 2.93
N GLY A 126 -4.58 -9.77 2.08
CA GLY A 126 -4.99 -10.27 0.77
C GLY A 126 -6.11 -11.32 0.78
N SER A 127 -6.49 -11.82 1.96
CA SER A 127 -7.70 -12.66 2.12
C SER A 127 -8.98 -11.83 1.98
N THR A 128 -8.92 -10.53 2.23
CA THR A 128 -10.04 -9.58 2.19
C THR A 128 -9.89 -8.60 1.05
N TYR A 129 -8.66 -8.14 0.80
CA TYR A 129 -8.36 -7.17 -0.24
C TYR A 129 -7.95 -7.81 -1.56
N THR A 130 -8.36 -7.15 -2.64
CA THR A 130 -7.76 -7.29 -3.97
C THR A 130 -6.81 -6.12 -4.18
N TYR A 131 -5.55 -6.40 -4.43
CA TYR A 131 -4.57 -5.36 -4.71
C TYR A 131 -4.66 -4.92 -6.16
N LEU A 132 -4.66 -3.61 -6.37
CA LEU A 132 -4.81 -3.02 -7.69
C LEU A 132 -3.58 -2.21 -8.08
N LEU A 133 -3.25 -2.24 -9.35
CA LEU A 133 -2.29 -1.34 -10.00
C LEU A 133 -3.04 -0.49 -11.04
N ASN A 134 -3.12 0.81 -10.81
CA ASN A 134 -3.89 1.73 -11.65
C ASN A 134 -5.35 1.29 -11.86
N GLY A 135 -5.97 0.74 -10.81
CA GLY A 135 -7.34 0.23 -10.84
C GLY A 135 -7.52 -1.16 -11.46
N HIS A 136 -6.44 -1.80 -11.92
CA HIS A 136 -6.48 -3.15 -12.51
C HIS A 136 -6.01 -4.19 -11.50
N SER A 137 -6.76 -5.28 -11.42
CA SER A 137 -6.39 -6.47 -10.67
C SER A 137 -5.24 -7.23 -11.35
N PRO A 138 -4.53 -8.13 -10.65
CA PRO A 138 -3.50 -8.97 -11.26
C PRO A 138 -4.02 -9.79 -12.46
N GLN A 139 -5.28 -10.18 -12.46
CA GLN A 139 -5.89 -10.94 -13.56
C GLN A 139 -6.09 -10.09 -14.82
N GLU A 140 -6.35 -8.78 -14.66
CA GLU A 140 -6.50 -7.85 -15.78
C GLU A 140 -5.16 -7.42 -16.37
N ASN A 141 -4.07 -7.62 -15.63
CA ASN A 141 -2.70 -7.47 -16.08
C ASN A 141 -2.40 -6.11 -16.73
N TRP A 142 -2.34 -5.04 -15.94
CA TRP A 142 -1.97 -3.71 -16.42
C TRP A 142 -0.62 -3.73 -17.15
N ASN A 143 -0.52 -3.02 -18.27
CA ASN A 143 0.65 -2.99 -19.12
C ASN A 143 1.17 -1.57 -19.36
N ALA A 144 2.49 -1.42 -19.41
CA ALA A 144 3.17 -0.22 -19.86
C ALA A 144 4.17 -0.55 -20.98
N LEU A 145 4.19 0.28 -22.02
CA LEU A 145 5.05 0.05 -23.18
C LEU A 145 6.34 0.87 -23.07
N PHE A 146 7.44 0.25 -23.45
CA PHE A 146 8.73 0.91 -23.61
C PHE A 146 9.52 0.24 -24.76
N LYS A 147 10.57 0.91 -25.24
CA LYS A 147 11.48 0.36 -26.25
C LYS A 147 12.78 -0.07 -25.59
N ALA A 148 13.43 -1.07 -26.16
CA ALA A 148 14.76 -1.49 -25.72
C ALA A 148 15.74 -0.31 -25.74
N GLY A 149 16.47 -0.12 -24.63
CA GLY A 149 17.41 0.98 -24.45
C GLY A 149 16.81 2.28 -23.88
N GLU A 150 15.48 2.41 -23.79
CA GLU A 150 14.85 3.55 -23.11
C GLU A 150 15.07 3.49 -21.59
N ARG A 151 15.32 4.65 -21.01
CA ARG A 151 15.26 4.85 -19.55
C ARG A 151 13.84 5.18 -19.17
N VAL A 152 13.24 4.33 -18.37
CA VAL A 152 11.85 4.46 -17.93
C VAL A 152 11.82 4.98 -16.50
N ARG A 153 11.12 6.09 -16.29
CA ARG A 153 10.81 6.59 -14.96
C ARG A 153 9.49 5.98 -14.50
N LEU A 154 9.51 5.39 -13.32
CA LEU A 154 8.31 4.90 -12.65
C LEU A 154 8.02 5.84 -11.46
N ARG A 155 6.84 6.43 -11.44
CA ARG A 155 6.32 7.18 -10.29
C ARG A 155 5.42 6.25 -9.51
N VAL A 156 5.94 5.66 -8.45
CA VAL A 156 5.23 4.68 -7.64
C VAL A 156 4.57 5.39 -6.46
N ILE A 157 3.28 5.23 -6.34
CA ILE A 157 2.46 5.82 -5.28
C ILE A 157 1.76 4.69 -4.55
N ASN A 158 1.91 4.62 -3.24
CA ASN A 158 1.07 3.80 -2.40
C ASN A 158 -0.14 4.63 -1.95
N GLY A 159 -1.28 4.39 -2.56
CA GLY A 159 -2.57 4.97 -2.21
C GLY A 159 -3.51 3.94 -1.57
N SER A 160 -2.97 2.92 -0.94
CA SER A 160 -3.76 1.93 -0.19
C SER A 160 -4.13 2.46 1.19
N ALA A 161 -5.20 1.95 1.76
CA ALA A 161 -5.64 2.33 3.09
C ALA A 161 -4.74 1.79 4.21
N MET A 162 -4.08 0.63 4.00
CA MET A 162 -3.21 0.04 5.02
C MET A 162 -2.16 -0.96 4.49
N SER A 163 -2.04 -1.15 3.18
CA SER A 163 -1.17 -2.17 2.62
C SER A 163 0.24 -1.65 2.33
N TYR A 164 1.25 -2.41 2.73
CA TYR A 164 2.64 -2.23 2.30
C TYR A 164 2.89 -3.05 1.04
N PHE A 165 3.69 -2.51 0.12
CA PHE A 165 4.06 -3.22 -1.10
C PHE A 165 5.57 -3.37 -1.22
N ASP A 166 6.00 -4.57 -1.56
CA ASP A 166 7.36 -4.82 -2.01
C ASP A 166 7.37 -4.77 -3.55
N VAL A 167 8.11 -3.82 -4.09
CA VAL A 167 8.16 -3.56 -5.55
C VAL A 167 9.46 -4.13 -6.12
N ARG A 168 9.32 -5.03 -7.08
CA ARG A 168 10.44 -5.64 -7.79
C ARG A 168 10.08 -5.86 -9.27
N ILE A 169 11.05 -5.65 -10.14
CA ILE A 169 10.94 -5.99 -11.56
C ILE A 169 11.94 -7.13 -11.84
N PRO A 170 11.48 -8.37 -12.07
CA PRO A 170 12.37 -9.50 -12.29
C PRO A 170 13.34 -9.26 -13.44
N GLY A 171 14.64 -9.46 -13.18
CA GLY A 171 15.70 -9.30 -14.19
C GLY A 171 16.13 -7.86 -14.46
N LEU A 172 15.57 -6.87 -13.79
CA LEU A 172 15.94 -5.45 -13.93
C LEU A 172 16.31 -4.84 -12.58
N LYS A 173 17.40 -4.05 -12.56
CA LYS A 173 17.70 -3.17 -11.43
C LYS A 173 16.98 -1.85 -11.58
N MET A 174 16.41 -1.38 -10.49
CA MET A 174 15.83 -0.06 -10.38
C MET A 174 16.83 0.89 -9.72
N THR A 175 16.69 2.18 -9.97
CA THR A 175 17.44 3.21 -9.25
C THR A 175 16.44 4.16 -8.60
N VAL A 176 16.40 4.17 -7.27
CA VAL A 176 15.58 5.12 -6.51
C VAL A 176 16.23 6.50 -6.63
N VAL A 177 15.48 7.48 -7.10
CA VAL A 177 15.95 8.84 -7.39
C VAL A 177 15.16 9.92 -6.66
N ALA A 178 14.01 9.56 -6.11
CA ALA A 178 13.18 10.41 -5.27
C ALA A 178 12.41 9.58 -4.26
N ALA A 179 12.12 10.16 -3.11
CA ALA A 179 11.24 9.61 -2.08
C ALA A 179 10.41 10.74 -1.49
N ASP A 180 9.13 10.49 -1.21
CA ASP A 180 8.18 11.46 -0.62
C ASP A 180 8.18 12.83 -1.33
N GLY A 181 8.19 12.80 -2.67
CA GLY A 181 8.21 13.99 -3.51
C GLY A 181 9.54 14.74 -3.55
N GLN A 182 10.60 14.25 -2.89
CA GLN A 182 11.90 14.89 -2.83
C GLN A 182 12.98 14.08 -3.54
N PRO A 183 13.92 14.73 -4.25
CA PRO A 183 15.06 14.04 -4.85
C PRO A 183 15.98 13.48 -3.76
N VAL A 184 16.49 12.27 -4.01
CA VAL A 184 17.49 11.63 -3.15
C VAL A 184 18.76 11.31 -3.94
N GLN A 185 19.84 11.01 -3.25
CA GLN A 185 21.02 10.44 -3.90
C GLN A 185 20.61 9.11 -4.57
N PRO A 186 20.93 8.92 -5.86
CA PRO A 186 20.51 7.72 -6.59
C PRO A 186 21.02 6.43 -5.94
N VAL A 187 20.11 5.51 -5.63
CA VAL A 187 20.42 4.22 -5.01
C VAL A 187 19.94 3.09 -5.90
N PRO A 188 20.84 2.24 -6.44
CA PRO A 188 20.44 1.05 -7.17
C PRO A 188 19.89 -0.01 -6.22
N VAL A 189 18.75 -0.59 -6.58
CA VAL A 189 18.06 -1.60 -5.79
C VAL A 189 17.50 -2.70 -6.69
N ASP A 190 17.38 -3.90 -6.16
CA ASP A 190 16.65 -4.99 -6.82
C ASP A 190 15.18 -5.00 -6.39
N GLU A 191 14.90 -4.48 -5.21
CA GLU A 191 13.59 -4.40 -4.59
C GLU A 191 13.54 -3.24 -3.60
N PHE A 192 12.38 -2.64 -3.41
CA PHE A 192 12.15 -1.68 -2.32
C PHE A 192 10.74 -1.84 -1.75
N ARG A 193 10.60 -1.52 -0.47
CA ARG A 193 9.31 -1.47 0.22
C ARG A 193 8.78 -0.06 0.21
N ILE A 194 7.48 0.08 -0.07
CA ILE A 194 6.75 1.33 0.03
C ILE A 194 5.62 1.16 1.06
N GLY A 195 5.65 1.98 2.11
CA GLY A 195 4.63 2.04 3.15
C GLY A 195 3.45 2.91 2.75
N VAL A 196 2.44 2.91 3.61
CA VAL A 196 1.27 3.80 3.55
C VAL A 196 1.65 5.17 4.03
#